data_b4c0d093c4fb7fcba8a4bd34e0cf04c5
#
_entry.id   b4c0d093c4fb7fcba8a4bd34e0cf04c5
#
_cell.length_a   1.000
_cell.length_b   1.000
_cell.length_c   1.000
_cell.angle_alpha   90.00
_cell.angle_beta   90.00
_cell.angle_gamma   90.00
#
_symmetry.space_group_name_H-M   'P 1'
#
loop_
_entity.id
_entity.type
_entity.pdbx_description
1 polymer ?
#
loop_
_entity_poly.entity_id
_entity_poly.type
_entity_poly.pdbx_seq_one_letter_code
_entity_poly.pdbx_strand_id
1 'polypeptide(L)'
;VNLLICARCDAYTDTPVVEADPPVLHCVECGHRRPFRRLPLFAVTGPSGTGKSTVGRLLTERLSDRYVVVEQDVLWVDGLRDPSHHHRLFRSTWLRMAAMIHQNGRPVVLCGTVVPPEFEPLPERALFSEIHYLSLMCDPEVLAARLRARPAWREWDEPRIAEMLEYAAWIRENAATMTPPMTLLDTTDASVEETAHAVQEWITSHTATP
;
A
#
# COMPACT_ATOMS: atom_id res chain seq x y z
N VAL A 1 -14.06 -14.12 1.72
CA VAL A 1 -13.62 -15.28 0.93
C VAL A 1 -12.10 -15.41 1.05
N ASN A 2 -11.60 -16.50 1.66
CA ASN A 2 -10.16 -16.74 1.72
C ASN A 2 -9.65 -17.26 0.36
N LEU A 3 -8.78 -16.49 -0.31
CA LEU A 3 -8.24 -16.86 -1.62
C LEU A 3 -7.12 -17.92 -1.53
N LEU A 4 -6.57 -18.15 -0.33
CA LEU A 4 -5.47 -19.08 -0.09
C LEU A 4 -5.96 -20.49 0.31
N ILE A 5 -7.27 -20.67 0.46
CA ILE A 5 -7.88 -21.97 0.74
C ILE A 5 -8.69 -22.41 -0.47
N CYS A 6 -8.43 -23.63 -0.94
CA CYS A 6 -9.18 -24.22 -2.03
C CYS A 6 -10.63 -24.53 -1.61
N ALA A 7 -11.62 -24.02 -2.35
CA ALA A 7 -13.03 -24.27 -2.06
C ALA A 7 -13.49 -25.71 -2.33
N ARG A 8 -12.65 -26.56 -2.97
CA ARG A 8 -13.00 -27.95 -3.32
C ARG A 8 -12.37 -28.99 -2.38
N CYS A 9 -11.12 -28.77 -1.96
CA CYS A 9 -10.38 -29.77 -1.18
C CYS A 9 -9.80 -29.22 0.13
N ASP A 10 -10.11 -27.96 0.48
CA ASP A 10 -9.65 -27.25 1.68
C ASP A 10 -8.12 -27.14 1.82
N ALA A 11 -7.35 -27.48 0.77
CA ALA A 11 -5.92 -27.29 0.79
C ALA A 11 -5.57 -25.79 0.93
N TYR A 12 -4.62 -25.50 1.81
CA TYR A 12 -4.07 -24.16 2.01
C TYR A 12 -2.80 -23.97 1.19
N THR A 13 -2.61 -22.79 0.63
CA THR A 13 -1.36 -22.36 0.00
C THR A 13 -1.02 -20.93 0.41
N ASP A 14 0.24 -20.66 0.71
CA ASP A 14 0.78 -19.31 0.88
C ASP A 14 1.39 -18.73 -0.41
N THR A 15 1.42 -19.56 -1.47
CA THR A 15 1.97 -19.22 -2.77
C THR A 15 0.89 -19.43 -3.85
N PRO A 16 -0.03 -18.48 -4.02
CA PRO A 16 -1.14 -18.64 -4.95
C PRO A 16 -0.65 -18.75 -6.40
N VAL A 17 -1.15 -19.75 -7.11
CA VAL A 17 -0.91 -19.91 -8.55
C VAL A 17 -2.04 -19.26 -9.32
N VAL A 18 -1.70 -18.24 -10.09
CA VAL A 18 -2.65 -17.37 -10.79
C VAL A 18 -2.43 -17.43 -12.29
N GLU A 19 -3.51 -17.70 -13.03
CA GLU A 19 -3.63 -17.36 -14.45
C GLU A 19 -4.20 -15.94 -14.53
N ALA A 20 -3.60 -15.07 -15.33
CA ALA A 20 -3.87 -13.64 -15.28
C ALA A 20 -5.07 -13.21 -16.14
N ASP A 21 -5.32 -13.88 -17.26
CA ASP A 21 -6.37 -13.57 -18.23
C ASP A 21 -7.01 -14.85 -18.79
N PRO A 22 -8.30 -15.12 -18.46
CA PRO A 22 -9.07 -14.48 -17.39
C PRO A 22 -8.50 -14.82 -15.99
N PRO A 23 -8.69 -13.95 -14.96
CA PRO A 23 -8.13 -14.19 -13.63
C PRO A 23 -8.68 -15.45 -12.97
N VAL A 24 -7.83 -16.46 -12.80
CA VAL A 24 -8.19 -17.77 -12.21
C VAL A 24 -7.12 -18.20 -11.21
N LEU A 25 -7.54 -18.62 -10.04
CA LEU A 25 -6.71 -19.32 -9.05
C LEU A 25 -6.72 -20.81 -9.34
N HIS A 26 -5.55 -21.42 -9.31
CA HIS A 26 -5.35 -22.86 -9.45
C HIS A 26 -4.98 -23.49 -8.12
N CYS A 27 -5.67 -24.56 -7.75
CA CYS A 27 -5.26 -25.41 -6.65
C CYS A 27 -4.23 -26.44 -7.14
N VAL A 28 -3.04 -26.40 -6.58
CA VAL A 28 -1.96 -27.33 -6.94
C VAL A 28 -2.24 -28.78 -6.50
N GLU A 29 -3.08 -28.97 -5.47
CA GLU A 29 -3.39 -30.29 -4.93
C GLU A 29 -4.46 -31.05 -5.73
N CYS A 30 -5.53 -30.36 -6.16
CA CYS A 30 -6.67 -31.03 -6.80
C CYS A 30 -7.00 -30.51 -8.20
N GLY A 31 -6.24 -29.58 -8.74
CA GLY A 31 -6.45 -28.97 -10.05
C GLY A 31 -7.69 -28.09 -10.14
N HIS A 32 -8.38 -27.78 -9.01
CA HIS A 32 -9.56 -26.93 -9.03
C HIS A 32 -9.22 -25.54 -9.50
N ARG A 33 -10.01 -25.02 -10.45
CA ARG A 33 -9.89 -23.67 -11.01
C ARG A 33 -11.02 -22.81 -10.45
N ARG A 34 -10.66 -21.65 -9.85
CA ARG A 34 -11.61 -20.69 -9.27
C ARG A 34 -11.41 -19.31 -9.86
N PRO A 35 -12.37 -18.74 -10.61
CA PRO A 35 -12.36 -17.34 -11.00
C PRO A 35 -12.32 -16.43 -9.77
N PHE A 36 -11.59 -15.33 -9.85
CA PHE A 36 -11.52 -14.33 -8.79
C PHE A 36 -11.35 -12.92 -9.37
N ARG A 37 -11.59 -11.90 -8.55
CA ARG A 37 -11.40 -10.50 -8.95
C ARG A 37 -9.96 -10.10 -8.70
N ARG A 38 -9.23 -9.83 -9.76
CA ARG A 38 -7.85 -9.40 -9.77
C ARG A 38 -7.79 -7.91 -10.08
N LEU A 39 -8.04 -7.06 -9.05
CA LEU A 39 -8.09 -5.60 -9.18
C LEU A 39 -6.73 -4.96 -8.85
N PRO A 40 -6.50 -3.69 -9.27
CA PRO A 40 -5.31 -2.95 -8.88
C PRO A 40 -5.35 -2.55 -7.40
N LEU A 41 -4.17 -2.46 -6.77
CA LEU A 41 -3.96 -1.87 -5.45
C LEU A 41 -3.28 -0.51 -5.60
N PHE A 42 -3.75 0.51 -4.89
CA PHE A 42 -3.17 1.84 -4.86
C PHE A 42 -2.47 2.07 -3.52
N ALA A 43 -1.14 2.16 -3.53
CA ALA A 43 -0.34 2.44 -2.34
C ALA A 43 -0.02 3.94 -2.25
N VAL A 44 -0.71 4.65 -1.35
CA VAL A 44 -0.41 6.04 -1.00
C VAL A 44 0.59 6.03 0.15
N THR A 45 1.85 6.23 -0.18
CA THR A 45 3.00 6.00 0.70
C THR A 45 3.80 7.28 0.99
N GLY A 46 4.98 7.13 1.55
CA GLY A 46 5.93 8.18 1.83
C GLY A 46 6.43 8.20 3.28
N PRO A 47 7.42 9.04 3.60
CA PRO A 47 7.97 9.19 4.94
C PRO A 47 6.91 9.57 5.97
N SER A 48 7.14 9.23 7.24
CA SER A 48 6.31 9.76 8.32
C SER A 48 6.36 11.29 8.34
N GLY A 49 5.23 11.95 8.58
CA GLY A 49 5.16 13.43 8.58
C GLY A 49 4.69 14.07 7.27
N THR A 50 4.58 13.32 6.17
CA THR A 50 4.15 13.86 4.86
C THR A 50 2.64 14.01 4.69
N GLY A 51 1.82 13.66 5.70
CA GLY A 51 0.38 13.92 5.66
C GLY A 51 -0.50 12.73 5.24
N LYS A 52 0.04 11.53 5.01
CA LYS A 52 -0.71 10.34 4.55
C LYS A 52 -2.04 10.09 5.28
N SER A 53 -2.02 10.00 6.61
CA SER A 53 -3.23 9.73 7.41
C SER A 53 -4.26 10.86 7.31
N THR A 54 -3.81 12.10 7.13
CA THR A 54 -4.70 13.26 6.97
C THR A 54 -5.37 13.23 5.59
N VAL A 55 -4.59 12.99 4.56
CA VAL A 55 -5.08 12.80 3.18
C VAL A 55 -5.99 11.57 3.11
N GLY A 56 -5.59 10.45 3.74
CA GLY A 56 -6.38 9.21 3.76
C GLY A 56 -7.79 9.41 4.31
N ARG A 57 -7.98 10.25 5.33
CA ARG A 57 -9.32 10.59 5.84
C ARG A 57 -10.19 11.27 4.80
N LEU A 58 -9.66 12.25 4.08
CA LEU A 58 -10.41 12.92 3.00
C LEU A 58 -10.70 11.96 1.84
N LEU A 59 -9.74 11.09 1.49
CA LEU A 59 -9.96 10.09 0.45
C LEU A 59 -11.05 9.09 0.85
N THR A 60 -11.16 8.74 2.13
CA THR A 60 -12.21 7.85 2.62
C THR A 60 -13.60 8.43 2.32
N GLU A 61 -13.80 9.72 2.51
CA GLU A 61 -15.07 10.39 2.19
C GLU A 61 -15.29 10.52 0.68
N ARG A 62 -14.26 10.93 -0.07
CA ARG A 62 -14.37 11.23 -1.51
C ARG A 62 -14.47 9.99 -2.40
N LEU A 63 -13.92 8.87 -1.97
CA LEU A 63 -13.80 7.64 -2.76
C LEU A 63 -14.72 6.51 -2.29
N SER A 64 -15.54 6.72 -1.26
CA SER A 64 -16.35 5.70 -0.57
C SER A 64 -17.20 4.83 -1.49
N ASP A 65 -17.68 5.37 -2.61
CA ASP A 65 -18.55 4.65 -3.54
C ASP A 65 -17.80 3.63 -4.41
N ARG A 66 -16.53 3.89 -4.71
CA ARG A 66 -15.76 3.10 -5.69
C ARG A 66 -14.56 2.38 -5.12
N TYR A 67 -13.99 2.84 -4.02
CA TYR A 67 -12.78 2.30 -3.40
C TYR A 67 -12.97 2.02 -1.92
N VAL A 68 -12.10 1.19 -1.37
CA VAL A 68 -11.96 1.02 0.08
C VAL A 68 -10.62 1.61 0.50
N VAL A 69 -10.67 2.73 1.24
CA VAL A 69 -9.47 3.38 1.76
C VAL A 69 -9.15 2.79 3.13
N VAL A 70 -7.93 2.33 3.32
CA VAL A 70 -7.46 1.72 4.58
C VAL A 70 -6.13 2.34 5.02
N GLU A 71 -5.91 2.42 6.32
CA GLU A 71 -4.66 2.88 6.90
C GLU A 71 -3.83 1.70 7.41
N GLN A 72 -2.57 1.62 6.99
CA GLN A 72 -1.69 0.49 7.24
C GLN A 72 -1.40 0.30 8.74
N ASP A 73 -1.30 1.38 9.49
CA ASP A 73 -0.88 1.36 10.89
C ASP A 73 -1.90 0.65 11.82
N VAL A 74 -3.14 0.41 11.38
CA VAL A 74 -4.14 -0.34 12.16
C VAL A 74 -3.68 -1.77 12.48
N LEU A 75 -2.84 -2.37 11.64
CA LEU A 75 -2.25 -3.69 11.86
C LEU A 75 -0.81 -3.62 12.42
N TRP A 76 -0.32 -2.43 12.79
CA TRP A 76 1.01 -2.30 13.38
C TRP A 76 1.03 -2.77 14.85
N VAL A 77 0.76 -4.06 15.04
CA VAL A 77 0.65 -4.73 16.34
C VAL A 77 1.78 -5.74 16.53
N ASP A 78 2.11 -6.07 17.78
CA ASP A 78 3.31 -6.85 18.14
C ASP A 78 3.42 -8.18 17.40
N GLY A 79 2.33 -8.91 17.22
CA GLY A 79 2.34 -10.21 16.52
C GLY A 79 2.64 -10.15 15.02
N LEU A 80 2.57 -8.96 14.41
CA LEU A 80 2.83 -8.75 12.99
C LEU A 80 4.14 -7.97 12.73
N ARG A 81 4.71 -7.34 13.77
CA ARG A 81 5.98 -6.63 13.68
C ARG A 81 7.15 -7.61 13.84
N ASP A 82 7.89 -7.82 12.78
CA ASP A 82 9.09 -8.68 12.77
C ASP A 82 10.24 -7.98 12.03
N PRO A 83 11.07 -7.22 12.76
CA PRO A 83 12.21 -6.53 12.17
C PRO A 83 13.24 -7.49 11.55
N SER A 84 13.39 -8.70 12.09
CA SER A 84 14.36 -9.69 11.61
C SER A 84 14.05 -10.19 10.20
N HIS A 85 12.79 -10.14 9.80
CA HIS A 85 12.33 -10.48 8.44
C HIS A 85 11.72 -9.27 7.71
N HIS A 86 12.19 -8.07 8.01
CA HIS A 86 11.75 -6.82 7.36
C HIS A 86 10.22 -6.66 7.37
N HIS A 87 9.55 -7.04 8.46
CA HIS A 87 8.08 -6.96 8.61
C HIS A 87 7.28 -7.70 7.52
N ARG A 88 7.84 -8.77 6.96
CA ARG A 88 7.23 -9.53 5.86
C ARG A 88 5.80 -9.99 6.19
N LEU A 89 5.58 -10.50 7.41
CA LEU A 89 4.26 -10.99 7.81
C LEU A 89 3.21 -9.86 7.82
N PHE A 90 3.59 -8.69 8.31
CA PHE A 90 2.74 -7.51 8.28
C PHE A 90 2.35 -7.12 6.83
N ARG A 91 3.32 -7.10 5.92
CA ARG A 91 3.10 -6.77 4.51
C ARG A 91 2.24 -7.81 3.78
N SER A 92 2.57 -9.08 3.98
CA SER A 92 1.78 -10.21 3.46
C SER A 92 0.33 -10.17 3.94
N THR A 93 0.10 -9.87 5.22
CA THR A 93 -1.25 -9.75 5.79
C THR A 93 -2.05 -8.64 5.11
N TRP A 94 -1.44 -7.49 4.83
CA TRP A 94 -2.11 -6.41 4.10
C TRP A 94 -2.49 -6.81 2.67
N LEU A 95 -1.61 -7.48 1.95
CA LEU A 95 -1.94 -7.96 0.60
C LEU A 95 -3.08 -8.98 0.63
N ARG A 96 -3.11 -9.90 1.60
CA ARG A 96 -4.21 -10.86 1.79
C ARG A 96 -5.53 -10.16 2.07
N MET A 97 -5.53 -9.18 2.96
CA MET A 97 -6.72 -8.39 3.28
C MET A 97 -7.22 -7.59 2.08
N ALA A 98 -6.33 -6.88 1.38
CA ALA A 98 -6.68 -6.13 0.18
C ALA A 98 -7.27 -7.03 -0.91
N ALA A 99 -6.65 -8.18 -1.18
CA ALA A 99 -7.15 -9.14 -2.15
C ALA A 99 -8.53 -9.71 -1.77
N MET A 100 -8.78 -9.92 -0.47
CA MET A 100 -10.10 -10.33 0.03
C MET A 100 -11.16 -9.23 -0.17
N ILE A 101 -10.81 -7.96 0.09
CA ILE A 101 -11.70 -6.80 -0.14
C ILE A 101 -12.03 -6.69 -1.63
N HIS A 102 -11.08 -6.92 -2.52
CA HIS A 102 -11.29 -6.90 -3.97
C HIS A 102 -12.40 -7.85 -4.43
N GLN A 103 -12.63 -8.97 -3.72
CA GLN A 103 -13.71 -9.89 -4.08
C GLN A 103 -15.10 -9.26 -3.95
N ASN A 104 -15.23 -8.13 -3.24
CA ASN A 104 -16.46 -7.32 -3.18
C ASN A 104 -16.57 -6.31 -4.34
N GLY A 105 -15.62 -6.29 -5.27
CA GLY A 105 -15.65 -5.48 -6.48
C GLY A 105 -15.11 -4.06 -6.33
N ARG A 106 -14.47 -3.73 -5.21
CA ARG A 106 -13.88 -2.41 -4.97
C ARG A 106 -12.36 -2.51 -4.80
N PRO A 107 -11.56 -1.76 -5.58
CA PRO A 107 -10.12 -1.66 -5.37
C PRO A 107 -9.80 -1.03 -4.01
N VAL A 108 -8.63 -1.37 -3.48
CA VAL A 108 -8.13 -0.83 -2.20
C VAL A 108 -7.15 0.30 -2.45
N VAL A 109 -7.30 1.38 -1.68
CA VAL A 109 -6.30 2.44 -1.50
C VAL A 109 -5.67 2.23 -0.12
N LEU A 110 -4.42 1.79 -0.10
CA LEU A 110 -3.66 1.52 1.13
C LEU A 110 -2.78 2.72 1.47
N CYS A 111 -3.11 3.42 2.54
CA CYS A 111 -2.33 4.53 3.08
C CYS A 111 -1.33 4.00 4.12
N GLY A 112 -0.03 4.15 3.88
CA GLY A 112 0.97 3.65 4.81
C GLY A 112 2.40 3.89 4.33
N THR A 113 3.36 3.22 4.93
CA THR A 113 4.76 3.29 4.50
C THR A 113 5.12 1.97 3.82
N VAL A 114 5.23 2.00 2.51
CA VAL A 114 5.57 0.85 1.67
C VAL A 114 6.23 1.30 0.38
N VAL A 115 7.19 0.54 -0.09
CA VAL A 115 7.88 0.78 -1.37
C VAL A 115 7.84 -0.50 -2.22
N PRO A 116 7.98 -0.42 -3.56
CA PRO A 116 7.90 -1.58 -4.44
C PRO A 116 8.74 -2.78 -4.00
N PRO A 117 10.03 -2.65 -3.61
CA PRO A 117 10.83 -3.79 -3.16
C PRO A 117 10.26 -4.56 -1.94
N GLU A 118 9.29 -3.99 -1.25
CA GLU A 118 8.67 -4.61 -0.08
C GLU A 118 7.42 -5.43 -0.42
N PHE A 119 6.68 -5.08 -1.47
CA PHE A 119 5.45 -5.78 -1.89
C PHE A 119 5.66 -6.68 -3.10
N GLU A 120 6.42 -6.22 -4.10
CA GLU A 120 6.56 -6.94 -5.38
C GLU A 120 7.15 -8.36 -5.24
N PRO A 121 8.10 -8.64 -4.30
CA PRO A 121 8.63 -10.00 -4.11
C PRO A 121 7.68 -10.94 -3.35
N LEU A 122 6.58 -10.44 -2.77
CA LEU A 122 5.68 -11.29 -1.99
C LEU A 122 4.80 -12.16 -2.90
N PRO A 123 4.56 -13.43 -2.54
CA PRO A 123 3.73 -14.32 -3.35
C PRO A 123 2.30 -13.81 -3.53
N GLU A 124 1.77 -13.07 -2.57
CA GLU A 124 0.45 -12.44 -2.64
C GLU A 124 0.35 -11.37 -3.74
N ARG A 125 1.49 -10.85 -4.25
CA ARG A 125 1.51 -9.90 -5.38
C ARG A 125 0.75 -10.44 -6.60
N ALA A 126 0.76 -11.75 -6.82
CA ALA A 126 0.04 -12.41 -7.92
C ALA A 126 -1.48 -12.19 -7.89
N LEU A 127 -2.05 -11.86 -6.72
CA LEU A 127 -3.48 -11.64 -6.53
C LEU A 127 -3.96 -10.27 -7.06
N PHE A 128 -3.04 -9.39 -7.48
CA PHE A 128 -3.33 -8.06 -7.98
C PHE A 128 -2.99 -7.94 -9.46
N SER A 129 -3.80 -7.21 -10.22
CA SER A 129 -3.46 -6.88 -11.61
C SER A 129 -2.18 -6.06 -11.63
N GLU A 130 -2.18 -4.97 -10.87
CA GLU A 130 -1.06 -4.05 -10.69
C GLU A 130 -1.03 -3.54 -9.25
N ILE A 131 0.13 -3.05 -8.80
CA ILE A 131 0.24 -2.22 -7.61
C ILE A 131 0.83 -0.89 -8.06
N HIS A 132 0.05 0.18 -7.89
CA HIS A 132 0.48 1.54 -8.19
C HIS A 132 0.99 2.20 -6.91
N TYR A 133 2.13 2.89 -6.99
CA TYR A 133 2.76 3.52 -5.85
C TYR A 133 2.88 5.02 -6.05
N LEU A 134 2.31 5.79 -5.11
CA LEU A 134 2.46 7.24 -5.04
C LEU A 134 3.01 7.62 -3.67
N SER A 135 4.16 8.27 -3.63
CA SER A 135 4.79 8.77 -2.41
C SER A 135 4.51 10.24 -2.21
N LEU A 136 3.91 10.59 -1.08
CA LEU A 136 3.83 11.97 -0.62
C LEU A 136 5.22 12.38 -0.10
N MET A 137 5.75 13.47 -0.61
CA MET A 137 7.05 14.01 -0.25
C MET A 137 6.92 15.47 0.19
N CYS A 138 7.85 15.96 0.97
CA CYS A 138 8.01 17.38 1.24
C CYS A 138 9.48 17.72 1.48
N ASP A 139 9.82 19.00 1.51
CA ASP A 139 11.18 19.44 1.78
C ASP A 139 11.68 18.91 3.12
N PRO A 140 13.00 18.60 3.24
CA PRO A 140 13.57 18.03 4.45
C PRO A 140 13.35 18.88 5.70
N GLU A 141 13.45 20.21 5.57
CA GLU A 141 13.24 21.14 6.67
C GLU A 141 11.78 21.13 7.14
N VAL A 142 10.83 21.11 6.20
CA VAL A 142 9.39 21.01 6.48
C VAL A 142 9.08 19.65 7.12
N LEU A 143 9.68 18.57 6.62
CA LEU A 143 9.51 17.23 7.20
C LEU A 143 9.99 17.18 8.65
N ALA A 144 11.21 17.68 8.92
CA ALA A 144 11.78 17.72 10.27
C ALA A 144 10.90 18.55 11.22
N ALA A 145 10.44 19.72 10.78
CA ALA A 145 9.54 20.57 11.58
C ALA A 145 8.21 19.86 11.90
N ARG A 146 7.60 19.20 10.91
CA ARG A 146 6.36 18.42 11.10
C ARG A 146 6.55 17.25 12.07
N LEU A 147 7.70 16.58 12.06
CA LEU A 147 8.01 15.46 12.96
C LEU A 147 8.22 15.95 14.40
N ARG A 148 8.97 17.04 14.62
CA ARG A 148 9.16 17.66 15.93
C ARG A 148 7.86 18.15 16.57
N ALA A 149 6.93 18.63 15.73
CA ALA A 149 5.63 19.12 16.20
C ALA A 149 4.65 18.00 16.59
N ARG A 150 5.00 16.72 16.41
CA ARG A 150 4.13 15.59 16.78
C ARG A 150 4.01 15.43 18.30
N PRO A 151 2.87 14.91 18.80
CA PRO A 151 2.70 14.62 20.22
C PRO A 151 3.83 13.74 20.78
N ALA A 152 4.23 14.00 22.03
CA ALA A 152 5.35 13.34 22.68
C ALA A 152 5.24 11.79 22.72
N TRP A 153 4.02 11.25 22.81
CA TRP A 153 3.80 9.81 22.78
C TRP A 153 4.20 9.12 21.47
N ARG A 154 4.46 9.89 20.41
CA ARG A 154 4.99 9.40 19.13
C ARG A 154 6.51 9.20 19.16
N GLU A 155 7.18 9.68 20.19
CA GLU A 155 8.61 9.47 20.47
C GLU A 155 9.53 9.84 19.30
N TRP A 156 9.30 11.04 18.71
CA TRP A 156 10.18 11.57 17.67
C TRP A 156 11.32 12.36 18.27
N ASP A 157 12.48 11.72 18.38
CA ASP A 157 13.76 12.35 18.75
C ASP A 157 14.59 12.70 17.50
N GLU A 158 15.69 13.44 17.69
CA GLU A 158 16.53 13.87 16.58
C GLU A 158 17.18 12.70 15.79
N PRO A 159 17.67 11.61 16.42
CA PRO A 159 18.15 10.45 15.70
C PRO A 159 17.09 9.85 14.77
N ARG A 160 15.89 9.66 15.27
CA ARG A 160 14.77 9.09 14.50
C ARG A 160 14.29 10.03 13.39
N ILE A 161 14.38 11.35 13.62
CA ILE A 161 14.11 12.35 12.59
C ILE A 161 15.17 12.25 11.47
N ALA A 162 16.46 12.14 11.83
CA ALA A 162 17.55 11.98 10.88
C ALA A 162 17.35 10.72 10.01
N GLU A 163 17.04 9.57 10.61
CA GLU A 163 16.70 8.33 9.85
C GLU A 163 15.54 8.55 8.86
N MET A 164 14.52 9.31 9.26
CA MET A 164 13.38 9.59 8.38
C MET A 164 13.74 10.53 7.23
N LEU A 165 14.65 11.48 7.44
CA LEU A 165 15.18 12.35 6.40
C LEU A 165 16.04 11.55 5.39
N GLU A 166 16.88 10.64 5.86
CA GLU A 166 17.65 9.72 5.02
C GLU A 166 16.73 8.82 4.18
N TYR A 167 15.68 8.28 4.80
CA TYR A 167 14.68 7.50 4.08
C TYR A 167 13.95 8.32 3.01
N ALA A 168 13.61 9.59 3.31
CA ALA A 168 13.01 10.51 2.34
C ALA A 168 13.95 10.81 1.16
N ALA A 169 15.23 11.03 1.43
CA ALA A 169 16.24 11.24 0.40
C ALA A 169 16.39 9.99 -0.48
N TRP A 170 16.49 8.81 0.13
CA TRP A 170 16.56 7.54 -0.58
C TRP A 170 15.36 7.32 -1.52
N ILE A 171 14.12 7.62 -1.07
CA ILE A 171 12.93 7.54 -1.94
C ILE A 171 13.10 8.48 -3.15
N ARG A 172 13.52 9.75 -2.94
CA ARG A 172 13.69 10.70 -4.04
C ARG A 172 14.67 10.20 -5.10
N GLU A 173 15.79 9.64 -4.65
CA GLU A 173 16.85 9.16 -5.54
C GLU A 173 16.45 7.90 -6.32
N ASN A 174 15.65 7.04 -5.72
CA ASN A 174 15.39 5.70 -6.26
C ASN A 174 14.00 5.52 -6.88
N ALA A 175 13.03 6.40 -6.62
CA ALA A 175 11.63 6.22 -7.01
C ALA A 175 11.44 5.88 -8.50
N ALA A 176 12.17 6.57 -9.39
CA ALA A 176 12.06 6.39 -10.84
C ALA A 176 12.68 5.07 -11.35
N THR A 177 13.60 4.48 -10.59
CA THR A 177 14.32 3.26 -10.97
C THR A 177 13.76 2.00 -10.31
N MET A 178 12.85 2.15 -9.37
CA MET A 178 12.12 1.01 -8.77
C MET A 178 11.27 0.29 -9.82
N THR A 179 10.97 -0.95 -9.56
CA THR A 179 10.12 -1.77 -10.44
C THR A 179 8.93 -2.29 -9.64
N PRO A 180 7.69 -1.78 -9.93
CA PRO A 180 7.39 -0.65 -10.80
C PRO A 180 7.91 0.68 -10.25
N PRO A 181 8.01 1.75 -11.07
CA PRO A 181 8.43 3.07 -10.60
C PRO A 181 7.38 3.68 -9.67
N MET A 182 7.83 4.54 -8.76
CA MET A 182 6.94 5.29 -7.87
C MET A 182 6.72 6.70 -8.40
N THR A 183 5.48 7.16 -8.36
CA THR A 183 5.14 8.56 -8.54
C THR A 183 5.47 9.34 -7.27
N LEU A 184 6.12 10.50 -7.41
CA LEU A 184 6.36 11.42 -6.29
C LEU A 184 5.39 12.60 -6.38
N LEU A 185 4.72 12.91 -5.27
CA LEU A 185 3.86 14.09 -5.13
C LEU A 185 4.42 15.00 -4.04
N ASP A 186 4.84 16.20 -4.43
CA ASP A 186 5.33 17.20 -3.47
C ASP A 186 4.16 17.83 -2.70
N THR A 187 4.29 17.87 -1.38
CA THR A 187 3.31 18.41 -0.45
C THR A 187 3.90 19.52 0.43
N THR A 188 5.03 20.10 0.01
CA THR A 188 5.75 21.13 0.79
C THR A 188 4.83 22.31 1.09
N ASP A 189 4.27 22.91 0.06
CA ASP A 189 3.42 24.10 0.13
C ASP A 189 1.93 23.79 -0.12
N ALA A 190 1.62 22.54 -0.50
CA ALA A 190 0.25 22.14 -0.81
C ALA A 190 -0.60 21.99 0.46
N SER A 191 -1.81 22.48 0.40
CA SER A 191 -2.83 22.19 1.42
C SER A 191 -3.22 20.71 1.41
N VAL A 192 -3.85 20.26 2.50
CA VAL A 192 -4.36 18.89 2.59
C VAL A 192 -5.41 18.62 1.51
N GLU A 193 -6.24 19.61 1.19
CA GLU A 193 -7.29 19.52 0.17
C GLU A 193 -6.71 19.35 -1.24
N GLU A 194 -5.70 20.17 -1.59
CA GLU A 194 -4.99 20.07 -2.88
C GLU A 194 -4.27 18.73 -3.01
N THR A 195 -3.60 18.30 -1.95
CA THR A 195 -2.93 16.98 -1.92
C THR A 195 -3.94 15.84 -2.11
N ALA A 196 -5.07 15.87 -1.40
CA ALA A 196 -6.10 14.84 -1.54
C ALA A 196 -6.71 14.82 -2.95
N HIS A 197 -6.89 16.01 -3.56
CA HIS A 197 -7.37 16.10 -4.94
C HIS A 197 -6.38 15.49 -5.93
N ALA A 198 -5.10 15.85 -5.84
CA ALA A 198 -4.06 15.29 -6.69
C ALA A 198 -3.92 13.76 -6.56
N VAL A 199 -4.01 13.21 -5.33
CA VAL A 199 -4.02 11.76 -5.11
C VAL A 199 -5.27 11.13 -5.73
N GLN A 200 -6.45 11.74 -5.61
CA GLN A 200 -7.67 11.25 -6.24
C GLN A 200 -7.57 11.23 -7.77
N GLU A 201 -7.03 12.28 -8.39
CA GLU A 201 -6.80 12.33 -9.84
C GLU A 201 -5.81 11.24 -10.28
N TRP A 202 -4.73 11.04 -9.52
CA TRP A 202 -3.77 9.97 -9.79
C TRP A 202 -4.43 8.59 -9.73
N ILE A 203 -5.25 8.29 -8.72
CA ILE A 203 -5.98 7.01 -8.60
C ILE A 203 -6.90 6.83 -9.82
N THR A 204 -7.68 7.87 -10.16
CA THR A 204 -8.66 7.77 -11.25
C THR A 204 -8.01 7.64 -12.62
N SER A 205 -6.85 8.26 -12.85
CA SER A 205 -6.10 8.13 -14.11
C SER A 205 -5.61 6.70 -14.37
N HIS A 206 -5.31 5.93 -13.32
CA HIS A 206 -4.88 4.53 -13.42
C HIS A 206 -6.05 3.53 -13.48
N THR A 207 -7.28 3.97 -13.24
CA THR A 207 -8.47 3.11 -13.36
C THR A 207 -9.26 3.34 -14.65
N ALA A 208 -8.94 4.37 -15.42
CA ALA A 208 -9.63 4.74 -16.64
C ALA A 208 -9.15 3.98 -17.91
N THR A 209 -8.29 2.95 -17.75
CA THR A 209 -7.92 2.11 -18.90
C THR A 209 -9.02 1.07 -19.11
N PRO A 210 -9.61 1.03 -20.31
CA PRO A 210 -10.76 0.17 -20.66
C PRO A 210 -10.41 -1.31 -20.64
#